data_c69f23fe9be17bbaffa64300eca159e8
#
_entry.id   c69f23fe9be17bbaffa64300eca159e8
#
_cell.length_a   1.000
_cell.length_b   1.000
_cell.length_c   1.000
_cell.angle_alpha   90.00
_cell.angle_beta   90.00
_cell.angle_gamma   90.00
#
_symmetry.space_group_name_H-M   'P 1'
#
loop_
_entity.id
_entity.type
_entity.pdbx_description
1 polymer ?
#
loop_
_entity_poly.entity_id
_entity_poly.type
_entity_poly.pdbx_seq_one_letter_code
_entity_poly.pdbx_strand_id
1 'polypeptide(L)' 'MYYVVSGRARIKVADEDRDVQAGSIVYVEKNVEHRFHSIEEELTVIVFFAPAEYANRP' A
#
# COMPACT_ATOMS: atom_id res chain seq x y z
N MET A 1 -2.63 -2.46 4.35
CA MET A 1 -3.37 -1.99 3.17
C MET A 1 -3.15 -0.50 2.98
N TYR A 2 -2.95 -0.10 1.75
CA TYR A 2 -2.68 1.30 1.42
C TYR A 2 -3.72 1.80 0.43
N TYR A 3 -4.16 3.00 0.63
CA TYR A 3 -5.02 3.67 -0.33
C TYR A 3 -4.30 4.90 -0.83
N VAL A 4 -4.11 4.97 -2.14
CA VAL A 4 -3.41 6.10 -2.74
C VAL A 4 -4.38 7.22 -2.96
N VAL A 5 -4.18 8.32 -2.25
CA VAL A 5 -5.05 9.48 -2.36
C VAL A 5 -4.68 10.31 -3.57
N SER A 6 -3.40 10.53 -3.78
CA SER A 6 -2.95 11.33 -4.90
C SER A 6 -1.53 10.94 -5.26
N GLY A 7 -1.12 11.31 -6.44
CA GLY A 7 0.21 11.04 -6.93
C GLY A 7 0.27 9.79 -7.78
N ARG A 8 1.45 9.50 -8.27
CA ARG A 8 1.72 8.31 -9.07
C ARG A 8 3.09 7.79 -8.75
N ALA A 9 3.17 6.48 -8.63
CA ALA A 9 4.43 5.83 -8.32
C ALA A 9 4.31 4.37 -8.66
N ARG A 10 5.33 3.62 -8.30
CA ARG A 10 5.28 2.17 -8.39
C ARG A 10 5.52 1.61 -7.01
N ILE A 11 4.97 0.46 -6.78
CA ILE A 11 5.21 -0.24 -5.52
C ILE A 11 5.76 -1.61 -5.85
N LYS A 12 6.80 -1.98 -5.13
CA LYS A 12 7.35 -3.32 -5.24
C LYS A 12 6.89 -4.11 -4.05
N VAL A 13 6.21 -5.21 -4.31
CA VAL A 13 5.73 -6.11 -3.28
C VAL A 13 6.32 -7.47 -3.60
N ALA A 14 7.18 -7.95 -2.74
CA ALA A 14 7.93 -9.18 -2.99
C ALA A 14 8.66 -9.02 -4.31
N ASP A 15 8.35 -9.82 -5.30
CA ASP A 15 9.02 -9.77 -6.59
C ASP A 15 8.23 -9.04 -7.65
N GLU A 16 7.12 -8.43 -7.28
CA GLU A 16 6.25 -7.79 -8.26
C GLU A 16 6.30 -6.29 -8.16
N ASP A 17 6.38 -5.65 -9.31
CA ASP A 17 6.26 -4.21 -9.41
C ASP A 17 4.89 -3.88 -9.96
N ARG A 18 4.24 -2.90 -9.38
CA ARG A 18 2.93 -2.47 -9.82
C ARG A 18 2.86 -0.96 -9.86
N ASP A 19 2.11 -0.45 -10.83
CA ASP A 19 1.86 0.97 -10.90
C ASP A 19 0.73 1.32 -9.96
N VAL A 20 0.88 2.44 -9.28
CA VAL A 20 -0.17 2.95 -8.40
C VAL A 20 -0.44 4.40 -8.71
N GLN A 21 -1.69 4.81 -8.54
CA GLN A 21 -2.09 6.17 -8.79
C GLN A 21 -3.27 6.48 -7.89
N ALA A 22 -3.77 7.70 -7.98
CA ALA A 22 -4.90 8.10 -7.16
C ALA A 22 -6.04 7.10 -7.34
N GLY A 23 -6.55 6.61 -6.25
CA GLY A 23 -7.62 5.63 -6.24
C GLY A 23 -7.17 4.20 -6.15
N SER A 24 -5.87 3.95 -6.24
CA SER A 24 -5.36 2.58 -6.15
C SER A 24 -5.44 2.08 -4.71
N ILE A 25 -5.75 0.82 -4.57
CA ILE A 25 -5.75 0.16 -3.27
C ILE A 25 -4.74 -0.97 -3.35
N VAL A 26 -3.83 -0.98 -2.40
CA VAL A 26 -2.76 -1.97 -2.37
C VAL A 26 -2.87 -2.77 -1.09
N TYR A 27 -3.01 -4.06 -1.23
CA TYR A 27 -3.06 -4.95 -0.09
C TYR A 27 -1.72 -5.65 0.02
N VAL A 28 -1.09 -5.55 1.17
CA VAL A 28 0.18 -6.20 1.43
C VAL A 28 0.02 -7.08 2.65
N GLU A 29 0.35 -8.32 2.48
CA GLU A 29 0.26 -9.26 3.59
C GLU A 29 1.36 -9.01 4.60
N LYS A 30 1.10 -9.46 5.80
CA LYS A 30 2.04 -9.36 6.87
C LYS A 30 3.35 -10.06 6.48
N ASN A 31 4.45 -9.42 6.84
CA ASN A 31 5.79 -9.98 6.63
C ASN A 31 6.23 -10.05 5.18
N VAL A 32 5.51 -9.37 4.29
CA VAL A 32 5.92 -9.29 2.90
C VAL A 32 6.64 -7.97 2.72
N GLU A 33 7.84 -8.05 2.16
CA GLU A 33 8.62 -6.87 1.92
C GLU A 33 8.01 -6.03 0.82
N HIS A 34 7.95 -4.74 1.03
CA HIS A 34 7.34 -3.86 0.05
C HIS A 34 7.91 -2.46 0.19
N ARG A 35 7.88 -1.72 -0.92
CA ARG A 35 8.27 -0.31 -0.87
C ARG A 35 7.77 0.40 -2.11
N PHE A 36 7.52 1.68 -1.94
CA PHE A 36 7.21 2.54 -3.08
C PHE A 36 8.51 3.03 -3.70
N HIS A 37 8.50 3.17 -5.01
CA HIS A 37 9.65 3.70 -5.71
C HIS A 37 9.19 4.34 -7.01
N SER A 38 10.14 4.96 -7.71
CA SER A 38 9.85 5.60 -9.00
C SER A 38 8.68 6.57 -8.87
N ILE A 39 8.72 7.39 -7.83
CA ILE A 39 7.64 8.31 -7.56
C ILE A 39 7.69 9.44 -8.57
N GLU A 40 6.66 9.52 -9.41
CA GLU A 40 6.60 10.52 -10.47
C GLU A 40 5.90 11.79 -10.03
N GLU A 41 4.95 11.66 -9.13
CA GLU A 41 4.25 12.79 -8.56
C GLU A 41 4.20 12.58 -7.07
N GLU A 42 4.16 13.66 -6.33
CA GLU A 42 4.13 13.57 -4.89
C GLU A 42 3.03 12.61 -4.47
N LEU A 43 3.40 11.63 -3.68
CA LEU A 43 2.54 10.52 -3.34
C LEU A 43 1.95 10.72 -1.96
N THR A 44 0.64 10.66 -1.88
CA THR A 44 -0.07 10.71 -0.61
C THR A 44 -0.84 9.42 -0.46
N VAL A 45 -0.60 8.71 0.63
CA VAL A 45 -1.27 7.44 0.86
C VAL A 45 -1.83 7.41 2.27
N ILE A 46 -2.90 6.65 2.43
CA ILE A 46 -3.46 6.36 3.74
C ILE A 46 -3.15 4.92 4.05
N VAL A 47 -2.64 4.70 5.24
CA VAL A 47 -2.29 3.35 5.68
C VAL A 47 -3.36 2.89 6.64
N PHE A 48 -3.93 1.74 6.35
CA PHE A 48 -4.91 1.15 7.23
C PHE A 48 -4.25 0.05 8.02
N PHE A 49 -4.30 0.18 9.31
CA PHE A 49 -3.91 -0.89 10.18
C PHE A 49 -5.11 -1.73 10.48
N ALA A 50 -4.89 -3.00 10.48
CA ALA A 50 -5.97 -3.89 10.79
C ALA A 50 -5.52 -4.88 11.84
N PRO A 51 -5.41 -4.44 13.06
CA PRO A 51 -5.21 -5.41 14.14
C PRO A 51 -6.48 -6.16 14.39
N ALA A 52 -7.33 -6.14 13.43
CA ALA A 52 -8.70 -6.54 13.60
C ALA A 52 -8.85 -8.00 13.99
N GLU A 53 -7.92 -8.80 13.56
CA GLU A 53 -8.06 -10.19 13.94
C GLU A 53 -7.95 -10.36 15.44
N TYR A 54 -7.40 -9.38 16.12
CA TYR A 54 -7.39 -9.41 17.56
C TYR A 54 -8.55 -8.67 18.14
N ALA A 55 -8.79 -7.52 17.58
CA ALA A 55 -9.80 -6.64 18.11
C ALA A 55 -11.16 -7.29 18.06
N ASN A 56 -11.37 -8.09 17.07
CA ASN A 56 -12.68 -8.71 16.91
C ASN A 56 -12.85 -9.98 17.65
N ARG A 57 -11.89 -10.32 18.41
CA ARG A 57 -11.96 -11.55 19.13
C ARG A 57 -12.80 -11.36 20.36
N PRO A 58 -13.80 -12.15 20.54
CA PRO A 58 -14.60 -12.02 21.78
C PRO A 58 -13.81 -12.47 22.98
#